data_2c81300a4f12b2b655795d0beba0ca0c
#
_entry.id   2c81300a4f12b2b655795d0beba0ca0c
#
_cell.length_a   1.000
_cell.length_b   1.000
_cell.length_c   1.000
_cell.angle_alpha   90.00
_cell.angle_beta   90.00
_cell.angle_gamma   90.00
#
_symmetry.space_group_name_H-M   'P 1'
#
loop_
_entity.id
_entity.type
_entity.pdbx_description
1 polymer ?
#
loop_
_entity_poly.entity_id
_entity_poly.type
_entity_poly.pdbx_seq_one_letter_code
_entity_poly.pdbx_strand_id
1 'polypeptide(L)'
;DNKNKIMILGGGPNRIGQGIEFDYCCVHAAMALKKAGFETIIVNCNPETVSTDYDTSDKLYFEPLTLEDVLSIYKKEQPLGVIAQFGGQTPLNLSADLEKYGVKILGTSPEVIDMAEDRDLFRAMMDKLGIPMPEAGMAVDVDEALAIAEKIGYPVMVRPSYVLGGRGMEVVYDPENLRIYMEAAEGVTPDRPILIDRFLNHATECEADAISDGTHAFVPAVMEHIELAGVHSGDSACILPSVHISPENVATIKEYTRKIAEEMHVRGLMNMQYAIENGKVYVLEANPRASR
;
A
#
# COMPACT_ATOMS: atom_id res chain seq x y z
N ASP A 1 25.95 2.01 -26.78
CA ASP A 1 24.56 1.52 -26.87
C ASP A 1 23.60 2.69 -26.73
N ASN A 2 22.90 3.01 -27.84
CA ASN A 2 21.99 4.17 -27.91
C ASN A 2 20.53 3.80 -27.60
N LYS A 3 20.28 2.72 -26.86
CA LYS A 3 18.92 2.32 -26.49
C LYS A 3 18.47 3.03 -25.22
N ASN A 4 17.24 3.54 -25.24
CA ASN A 4 16.59 4.04 -24.04
C ASN A 4 16.33 2.88 -23.08
N LYS A 5 16.93 2.96 -21.89
CA LYS A 5 16.83 1.90 -20.86
C LYS A 5 15.84 2.30 -19.78
N ILE A 6 15.11 1.34 -19.25
CA ILE A 6 14.26 1.51 -18.08
C ILE A 6 14.62 0.41 -17.08
N MET A 7 14.81 0.80 -15.83
CA MET A 7 15.10 -0.11 -14.73
C MET A 7 13.83 -0.39 -13.93
N ILE A 8 13.61 -1.66 -13.59
CA ILE A 8 12.50 -2.13 -12.75
C ILE A 8 13.10 -2.76 -11.50
N LEU A 9 12.64 -2.35 -10.34
CA LEU A 9 13.03 -2.96 -9.07
C LEU A 9 12.01 -4.06 -8.71
N GLY A 10 12.51 -5.27 -8.48
CA GLY A 10 11.71 -6.41 -8.06
C GLY A 10 11.37 -6.39 -6.57
N GLY A 11 10.75 -7.46 -6.08
CA GLY A 11 10.26 -7.55 -4.70
C GLY A 11 11.32 -7.87 -3.65
N GLY A 12 12.49 -8.37 -4.07
CA GLY A 12 13.47 -8.91 -3.14
C GLY A 12 13.00 -10.22 -2.48
N PRO A 13 13.49 -10.52 -1.27
CA PRO A 13 13.06 -11.70 -0.53
C PRO A 13 11.57 -11.69 -0.21
N ASN A 14 10.95 -12.87 -0.18
CA ASN A 14 9.55 -13.00 0.20
C ASN A 14 9.31 -12.46 1.62
N ARG A 15 8.19 -11.76 1.78
CA ARG A 15 7.74 -11.21 3.06
C ARG A 15 6.31 -11.65 3.35
N ILE A 16 5.97 -11.76 4.62
CA ILE A 16 4.58 -11.99 5.05
C ILE A 16 3.70 -10.87 4.50
N GLY A 17 2.55 -11.23 3.92
CA GLY A 17 1.60 -10.29 3.34
C GLY A 17 1.94 -9.81 1.93
N GLN A 18 2.99 -10.36 1.30
CA GLN A 18 3.34 -10.09 -0.10
C GLN A 18 3.37 -11.40 -0.89
N GLY A 19 2.62 -11.44 -1.97
CA GLY A 19 2.51 -12.60 -2.85
C GLY A 19 3.18 -12.40 -4.21
N ILE A 20 2.86 -13.31 -5.12
CA ILE A 20 3.43 -13.36 -6.48
C ILE A 20 2.96 -12.20 -7.37
N GLU A 21 1.91 -11.48 -7.01
CA GLU A 21 1.35 -10.37 -7.77
C GLU A 21 2.38 -9.29 -8.10
N PHE A 22 3.32 -9.04 -7.21
CA PHE A 22 4.39 -8.06 -7.44
C PHE A 22 5.38 -8.52 -8.50
N ASP A 23 5.76 -9.79 -8.48
CA ASP A 23 6.63 -10.34 -9.52
C ASP A 23 5.93 -10.38 -10.87
N TYR A 24 4.67 -10.78 -10.88
CA TYR A 24 3.82 -10.74 -12.08
C TYR A 24 3.80 -9.32 -12.70
N CYS A 25 3.61 -8.28 -11.90
CA CYS A 25 3.63 -6.90 -12.38
C CYS A 25 5.00 -6.50 -12.95
N CYS A 26 6.10 -6.88 -12.30
CA CYS A 26 7.46 -6.62 -12.79
C CYS A 26 7.71 -7.29 -14.15
N VAL A 27 7.32 -8.54 -14.31
CA VAL A 27 7.46 -9.31 -15.55
C VAL A 27 6.66 -8.66 -16.68
N HIS A 28 5.37 -8.37 -16.43
CA HIS A 28 4.52 -7.73 -17.42
C HIS A 28 4.96 -6.32 -17.79
N ALA A 29 5.52 -5.56 -16.85
CA ALA A 29 6.14 -4.26 -17.13
C ALA A 29 7.33 -4.41 -18.06
N ALA A 30 8.23 -5.38 -17.81
CA ALA A 30 9.35 -5.65 -18.68
C ALA A 30 8.91 -6.02 -20.11
N MET A 31 7.91 -6.90 -20.22
CA MET A 31 7.35 -7.30 -21.52
C MET A 31 6.72 -6.11 -22.27
N ALA A 32 5.96 -5.27 -21.59
CA ALA A 32 5.33 -4.08 -22.17
C ALA A 32 6.37 -3.06 -22.65
N LEU A 33 7.40 -2.82 -21.85
CA LEU A 33 8.50 -1.91 -22.19
C LEU A 33 9.34 -2.41 -23.37
N LYS A 34 9.66 -3.71 -23.42
CA LYS A 34 10.30 -4.32 -24.60
C LYS A 34 9.47 -4.11 -25.86
N LYS A 35 8.16 -4.37 -25.78
CA LYS A 35 7.22 -4.14 -26.90
C LYS A 35 7.19 -2.66 -27.32
N ALA A 36 7.37 -1.74 -26.39
CA ALA A 36 7.47 -0.29 -26.67
C ALA A 36 8.84 0.17 -27.17
N GLY A 37 9.82 -0.74 -27.30
CA GLY A 37 11.15 -0.45 -27.85
C GLY A 37 12.19 -0.02 -26.82
N PHE A 38 11.92 -0.15 -25.54
CA PHE A 38 12.90 0.11 -24.47
C PHE A 38 13.75 -1.13 -24.20
N GLU A 39 14.99 -0.91 -23.79
CA GLU A 39 15.85 -1.93 -23.17
C GLU A 39 15.48 -2.02 -21.70
N THR A 40 15.16 -3.21 -21.22
CA THR A 40 14.69 -3.43 -19.84
C THR A 40 15.80 -3.97 -18.95
N ILE A 41 15.89 -3.41 -17.74
CA ILE A 41 16.79 -3.85 -16.70
C ILE A 41 15.95 -4.24 -15.50
N ILE A 42 16.09 -5.46 -15.00
CA ILE A 42 15.50 -5.88 -13.72
C ILE A 42 16.61 -6.00 -12.68
N VAL A 43 16.35 -5.45 -11.49
CA VAL A 43 17.16 -5.67 -10.29
C VAL A 43 16.30 -6.43 -9.29
N ASN A 44 16.67 -7.67 -8.98
CA ASN A 44 15.97 -8.51 -8.01
C ASN A 44 16.90 -9.63 -7.51
N CYS A 45 16.69 -10.10 -6.27
CA CYS A 45 17.52 -11.12 -5.65
C CYS A 45 16.75 -12.38 -5.19
N ASN A 46 15.52 -12.55 -5.66
CA ASN A 46 14.72 -13.74 -5.33
C ASN A 46 14.79 -14.76 -6.47
N PRO A 47 15.50 -15.90 -6.28
CA PRO A 47 15.69 -16.88 -7.34
C PRO A 47 14.42 -17.66 -7.71
N GLU A 48 13.37 -17.55 -6.90
CA GLU A 48 12.10 -18.26 -7.12
C GLU A 48 11.07 -17.40 -7.86
N THR A 49 11.50 -16.32 -8.50
CA THR A 49 10.63 -15.40 -9.23
C THR A 49 10.93 -15.41 -10.72
N VAL A 50 9.89 -15.25 -11.55
CA VAL A 50 9.99 -15.20 -13.02
C VAL A 50 10.75 -13.95 -13.48
N SER A 51 10.72 -12.86 -12.70
CA SER A 51 11.50 -11.66 -13.01
C SER A 51 13.01 -11.90 -13.02
N THR A 52 13.48 -12.93 -12.33
CA THR A 52 14.89 -13.34 -12.32
C THR A 52 15.25 -14.40 -13.35
N ASP A 53 14.30 -14.82 -14.21
CA ASP A 53 14.63 -15.68 -15.33
C ASP A 53 15.44 -14.91 -16.37
N TYR A 54 16.42 -15.59 -16.96
CA TYR A 54 17.43 -14.99 -17.87
C TYR A 54 16.85 -14.35 -19.13
N ASP A 55 15.65 -14.70 -19.53
CA ASP A 55 14.97 -14.25 -20.75
C ASP A 55 13.83 -13.24 -20.50
N THR A 56 13.51 -12.93 -19.23
CA THR A 56 12.45 -11.99 -18.88
C THR A 56 12.81 -10.56 -19.23
N SER A 57 13.99 -10.09 -18.83
CA SER A 57 14.51 -8.75 -19.17
C SER A 57 15.68 -8.80 -20.14
N ASP A 58 16.06 -7.66 -20.70
CA ASP A 58 17.29 -7.61 -21.54
C ASP A 58 18.54 -7.70 -20.68
N LYS A 59 18.47 -7.21 -19.44
CA LYS A 59 19.54 -7.31 -18.43
C LYS A 59 18.95 -7.63 -17.08
N LEU A 60 19.50 -8.65 -16.44
CA LEU A 60 19.21 -9.00 -15.07
C LEU A 60 20.43 -8.67 -14.19
N TYR A 61 20.19 -7.89 -13.14
CA TYR A 61 21.10 -7.72 -12.02
C TYR A 61 20.54 -8.51 -10.83
N PHE A 62 21.15 -9.67 -10.58
CA PHE A 62 20.79 -10.50 -9.44
C PHE A 62 21.52 -9.99 -8.19
N GLU A 63 21.01 -8.87 -7.66
CA GLU A 63 21.63 -8.12 -6.56
C GLU A 63 20.59 -7.73 -5.52
N PRO A 64 21.01 -7.53 -4.26
CA PRO A 64 20.13 -7.05 -3.21
C PRO A 64 19.48 -5.69 -3.56
N LEU A 65 18.28 -5.49 -3.07
CA LEU A 65 17.58 -4.20 -3.19
C LEU A 65 18.01 -3.26 -2.05
N THR A 66 19.29 -2.91 -2.05
CA THR A 66 19.84 -1.86 -1.17
C THR A 66 20.05 -0.57 -1.94
N LEU A 67 20.11 0.55 -1.23
CA LEU A 67 20.35 1.85 -1.84
C LEU A 67 21.67 1.87 -2.64
N GLU A 68 22.74 1.32 -2.04
CA GLU A 68 24.08 1.30 -2.64
C GLU A 68 24.13 0.46 -3.90
N ASP A 69 23.54 -0.73 -3.89
CA ASP A 69 23.56 -1.62 -5.05
C ASP A 69 22.75 -1.03 -6.21
N VAL A 70 21.53 -0.54 -5.92
CA VAL A 70 20.68 0.08 -6.93
C VAL A 70 21.34 1.32 -7.52
N LEU A 71 21.94 2.19 -6.71
CA LEU A 71 22.67 3.38 -7.19
C LEU A 71 23.89 3.01 -8.04
N SER A 72 24.61 1.95 -7.68
CA SER A 72 25.78 1.47 -8.44
C SER A 72 25.35 0.98 -9.82
N ILE A 73 24.26 0.23 -9.91
CA ILE A 73 23.70 -0.25 -11.17
C ILE A 73 23.14 0.93 -11.99
N TYR A 74 22.40 1.86 -11.35
CA TYR A 74 21.88 3.06 -12.01
C TYR A 74 22.96 3.90 -12.65
N LYS A 75 24.07 4.17 -11.93
CA LYS A 75 25.23 4.91 -12.45
C LYS A 75 25.92 4.20 -13.60
N LYS A 76 25.99 2.87 -13.56
CA LYS A 76 26.60 2.07 -14.63
C LYS A 76 25.73 2.03 -15.89
N GLU A 77 24.44 1.80 -15.74
CA GLU A 77 23.52 1.59 -16.85
C GLU A 77 22.94 2.89 -17.42
N GLN A 78 22.82 3.93 -16.60
CA GLN A 78 22.25 5.24 -16.95
C GLN A 78 20.85 5.11 -17.60
N PRO A 79 19.89 4.46 -16.97
CA PRO A 79 18.54 4.34 -17.51
C PRO A 79 17.84 5.71 -17.51
N LEU A 80 16.77 5.83 -18.29
CA LEU A 80 15.88 7.00 -18.29
C LEU A 80 15.21 7.24 -16.92
N GLY A 81 15.03 6.17 -16.16
CA GLY A 81 14.48 6.18 -14.82
C GLY A 81 14.23 4.79 -14.27
N VAL A 82 13.68 4.76 -13.06
CA VAL A 82 13.46 3.56 -12.27
C VAL A 82 11.98 3.42 -11.93
N ILE A 83 11.41 2.24 -12.14
CA ILE A 83 10.07 1.87 -11.69
C ILE A 83 10.21 1.14 -10.36
N ALA A 84 9.66 1.72 -9.28
CA ALA A 84 9.71 1.18 -7.92
C ALA A 84 8.35 0.65 -7.41
N GLN A 85 7.26 0.87 -8.14
CA GLN A 85 5.89 0.59 -7.68
C GLN A 85 5.45 -0.87 -7.86
N PHE A 86 6.17 -1.66 -8.64
CA PHE A 86 5.70 -2.99 -9.03
C PHE A 86 6.23 -4.11 -8.15
N GLY A 87 7.35 -3.89 -7.47
CA GLY A 87 8.00 -4.88 -6.60
C GLY A 87 7.45 -4.96 -5.16
N GLY A 88 6.39 -4.25 -4.84
CA GLY A 88 5.85 -4.19 -3.48
C GLY A 88 6.57 -3.17 -2.59
N GLN A 89 6.47 -3.34 -1.28
CA GLN A 89 6.93 -2.33 -0.33
C GLN A 89 8.45 -2.14 -0.31
N THR A 90 9.24 -3.20 -0.56
CA THR A 90 10.71 -3.11 -0.51
C THR A 90 11.29 -2.06 -1.46
N PRO A 91 11.00 -2.10 -2.78
CA PRO A 91 11.48 -1.08 -3.69
C PRO A 91 10.78 0.27 -3.49
N LEU A 92 9.52 0.26 -3.03
CA LEU A 92 8.78 1.49 -2.76
C LEU A 92 9.47 2.32 -1.67
N ASN A 93 9.92 1.68 -0.59
CA ASN A 93 10.64 2.32 0.51
C ASN A 93 11.99 2.93 0.09
N LEU A 94 12.58 2.46 -1.02
CA LEU A 94 13.82 3.02 -1.56
C LEU A 94 13.60 4.26 -2.41
N SER A 95 12.38 4.53 -2.87
CA SER A 95 12.09 5.54 -3.89
C SER A 95 12.50 6.94 -3.47
N ALA A 96 12.19 7.36 -2.25
CA ALA A 96 12.53 8.67 -1.71
C ALA A 96 14.05 8.88 -1.58
N ASP A 97 14.76 7.86 -1.09
CA ASP A 97 16.22 7.93 -0.96
C ASP A 97 16.91 7.90 -2.33
N LEU A 98 16.44 7.09 -3.26
CA LEU A 98 16.94 7.09 -4.63
C LEU A 98 16.78 8.47 -5.29
N GLU A 99 15.63 9.12 -5.12
CA GLU A 99 15.38 10.47 -5.66
C GLU A 99 16.34 11.52 -5.07
N LYS A 100 16.65 11.48 -3.78
CA LYS A 100 17.65 12.35 -3.12
C LYS A 100 19.04 12.24 -3.78
N TYR A 101 19.39 11.07 -4.31
CA TYR A 101 20.64 10.86 -5.05
C TYR A 101 20.52 11.08 -6.55
N GLY A 102 19.44 11.73 -7.00
CA GLY A 102 19.26 12.14 -8.40
C GLY A 102 18.73 11.04 -9.33
N VAL A 103 18.22 9.95 -8.78
CA VAL A 103 17.54 8.91 -9.56
C VAL A 103 16.16 9.41 -9.95
N LYS A 104 15.81 9.32 -11.23
CA LYS A 104 14.48 9.64 -11.71
C LYS A 104 13.53 8.47 -11.44
N ILE A 105 12.57 8.65 -10.55
CA ILE A 105 11.50 7.69 -10.33
C ILE A 105 10.43 7.86 -11.43
N LEU A 106 10.06 6.77 -12.07
CA LEU A 106 9.01 6.70 -13.09
C LEU A 106 7.71 6.19 -12.44
N GLY A 107 6.60 6.81 -12.80
CA GLY A 107 5.29 6.52 -12.22
C GLY A 107 4.92 7.53 -11.14
N THR A 108 4.30 7.07 -10.06
CA THR A 108 3.92 7.91 -8.91
C THR A 108 5.18 8.44 -8.20
N SER A 109 5.19 9.74 -7.88
CA SER A 109 6.32 10.36 -7.21
C SER A 109 6.46 9.88 -5.75
N PRO A 110 7.69 9.87 -5.20
CA PRO A 110 7.90 9.56 -3.79
C PRO A 110 7.08 10.45 -2.84
N GLU A 111 6.89 11.72 -3.16
CA GLU A 111 6.03 12.64 -2.38
C GLU A 111 4.58 12.14 -2.28
N VAL A 112 4.03 11.61 -3.35
CA VAL A 112 2.67 11.04 -3.36
C VAL A 112 2.61 9.74 -2.58
N ILE A 113 3.66 8.94 -2.64
CA ILE A 113 3.79 7.70 -1.85
C ILE A 113 3.80 8.05 -0.36
N ASP A 114 4.64 9.00 0.05
CA ASP A 114 4.72 9.47 1.44
C ASP A 114 3.38 10.03 1.93
N MET A 115 2.67 10.79 1.08
CA MET A 115 1.33 11.31 1.39
C MET A 115 0.31 10.20 1.64
N ALA A 116 0.39 9.10 0.91
CA ALA A 116 -0.50 7.95 1.12
C ALA A 116 -0.18 7.19 2.41
N GLU A 117 1.10 7.13 2.78
CA GLU A 117 1.59 6.42 3.96
C GLU A 117 1.48 7.25 5.25
N ASP A 118 1.53 8.58 5.14
CA ASP A 118 1.32 9.48 6.27
C ASP A 118 -0.18 9.57 6.61
N ARG A 119 -0.51 9.06 7.76
CA ARG A 119 -1.90 8.93 8.21
C ARG A 119 -2.61 10.28 8.38
N ASP A 120 -1.92 11.29 8.84
CA ASP A 120 -2.50 12.62 9.10
C ASP A 120 -2.72 13.36 7.78
N LEU A 121 -1.76 13.29 6.86
CA LEU A 121 -1.89 13.86 5.53
C LEU A 121 -3.00 13.17 4.74
N PHE A 122 -3.04 11.84 4.79
CA PHE A 122 -4.08 11.06 4.12
C PHE A 122 -5.47 11.37 4.68
N ARG A 123 -5.62 11.45 6.02
CA ARG A 123 -6.88 11.82 6.67
C ARG A 123 -7.33 13.22 6.29
N ALA A 124 -6.44 14.21 6.32
CA ALA A 124 -6.75 15.58 5.90
C ALA A 124 -7.24 15.65 4.45
N MET A 125 -6.66 14.83 3.57
CA MET A 125 -7.12 14.71 2.18
C MET A 125 -8.50 14.07 2.10
N MET A 126 -8.77 13.00 2.86
CA MET A 126 -10.11 12.39 2.89
C MET A 126 -11.17 13.36 3.39
N ASP A 127 -10.86 14.13 4.43
CA ASP A 127 -11.75 15.19 4.94
C ASP A 127 -12.02 16.25 3.87
N LYS A 128 -11.01 16.70 3.14
CA LYS A 128 -11.15 17.63 2.01
C LYS A 128 -12.06 17.08 0.91
N LEU A 129 -11.95 15.78 0.61
CA LEU A 129 -12.76 15.12 -0.42
C LEU A 129 -14.15 14.72 0.07
N GLY A 130 -14.44 14.86 1.37
CA GLY A 130 -15.68 14.40 1.99
C GLY A 130 -15.83 12.88 2.00
N ILE A 131 -14.71 12.14 2.03
CA ILE A 131 -14.68 10.67 1.98
C ILE A 131 -14.51 10.14 3.41
N PRO A 132 -15.41 9.28 3.91
CA PRO A 132 -15.35 8.78 5.26
C PRO A 132 -14.17 7.86 5.52
N MET A 133 -13.49 8.08 6.65
CA MET A 133 -12.55 7.14 7.27
C MET A 133 -13.07 6.72 8.65
N PRO A 134 -12.68 5.55 9.18
CA PRO A 134 -12.94 5.23 10.58
C PRO A 134 -12.34 6.30 11.51
N GLU A 135 -13.04 6.63 12.58
CA GLU A 135 -12.52 7.52 13.59
C GLU A 135 -11.28 6.92 14.25
N ALA A 136 -10.30 7.77 14.56
CA ALA A 136 -9.01 7.32 15.06
C ALA A 136 -8.35 8.34 15.98
N GLY A 137 -7.37 7.87 16.75
CA GLY A 137 -6.50 8.71 17.56
C GLY A 137 -5.18 8.01 17.87
N MET A 138 -4.26 8.76 18.45
CA MET A 138 -2.97 8.26 18.91
C MET A 138 -2.82 8.56 20.39
N ALA A 139 -2.35 7.59 21.16
CA ALA A 139 -2.14 7.71 22.59
C ALA A 139 -0.71 7.33 22.97
N VAL A 140 -0.13 8.08 23.90
CA VAL A 140 1.19 7.80 24.47
C VAL A 140 1.10 7.26 25.90
N ASP A 141 -0.08 7.31 26.48
CA ASP A 141 -0.35 6.77 27.82
C ASP A 141 -1.78 6.19 27.93
N VAL A 142 -2.07 5.57 29.08
CA VAL A 142 -3.35 4.90 29.37
C VAL A 142 -4.51 5.91 29.39
N ASP A 143 -4.32 7.08 29.96
CA ASP A 143 -5.40 8.04 30.17
C ASP A 143 -5.82 8.67 28.83
N GLU A 144 -4.85 9.00 27.97
CA GLU A 144 -5.12 9.43 26.60
C GLU A 144 -5.83 8.33 25.79
N ALA A 145 -5.39 7.08 25.92
CA ALA A 145 -6.00 5.96 25.23
C ALA A 145 -7.47 5.77 25.62
N LEU A 146 -7.78 5.82 26.92
CA LEU A 146 -9.15 5.72 27.42
C LEU A 146 -10.03 6.88 26.92
N ALA A 147 -9.53 8.10 26.96
CA ALA A 147 -10.26 9.28 26.49
C ALA A 147 -10.57 9.22 24.99
N ILE A 148 -9.61 8.76 24.18
CA ILE A 148 -9.78 8.55 22.75
C ILE A 148 -10.83 7.45 22.49
N ALA A 149 -10.69 6.30 23.13
CA ALA A 149 -11.62 5.17 22.95
C ALA A 149 -13.04 5.50 23.41
N GLU A 150 -13.21 6.27 24.48
CA GLU A 150 -14.53 6.76 24.92
C GLU A 150 -15.17 7.67 23.88
N LYS A 151 -14.39 8.54 23.24
CA LYS A 151 -14.87 9.44 22.19
C LYS A 151 -15.26 8.68 20.91
N ILE A 152 -14.44 7.68 20.52
CA ILE A 152 -14.64 6.87 19.30
C ILE A 152 -15.80 5.88 19.51
N GLY A 153 -15.92 5.32 20.71
CA GLY A 153 -16.83 4.22 21.05
C GLY A 153 -16.19 2.86 20.80
N TYR A 154 -16.47 1.92 21.72
CA TYR A 154 -16.02 0.52 21.60
C TYR A 154 -16.89 -0.27 20.61
N PRO A 155 -16.34 -1.31 19.95
CA PRO A 155 -14.96 -1.79 20.04
C PRO A 155 -13.98 -0.90 19.28
N VAL A 156 -12.72 -0.90 19.75
CA VAL A 156 -11.62 -0.22 19.08
C VAL A 156 -10.54 -1.23 18.70
N MET A 157 -9.85 -0.97 17.59
CA MET A 157 -8.62 -1.65 17.20
C MET A 157 -7.44 -0.88 17.76
N VAL A 158 -6.59 -1.55 18.52
CA VAL A 158 -5.36 -0.96 19.05
C VAL A 158 -4.14 -1.61 18.42
N ARG A 159 -3.15 -0.81 18.08
CA ARG A 159 -1.91 -1.29 17.46
C ARG A 159 -0.73 -0.34 17.72
N PRO A 160 0.49 -0.86 17.89
CA PRO A 160 1.68 -0.02 17.90
C PRO A 160 1.90 0.64 16.53
N SER A 161 2.33 1.90 16.52
CA SER A 161 2.51 2.67 15.27
C SER A 161 3.65 2.16 14.35
N TYR A 162 4.53 1.30 14.86
CA TYR A 162 5.76 0.88 14.19
C TYR A 162 5.86 -0.63 13.91
N VAL A 163 4.77 -1.39 14.10
CA VAL A 163 4.78 -2.84 13.89
C VAL A 163 4.24 -3.20 12.52
N LEU A 164 5.02 -4.00 11.78
CA LEU A 164 4.65 -4.56 10.48
C LEU A 164 3.95 -5.91 10.64
N GLY A 165 2.98 -6.20 9.76
CA GLY A 165 2.37 -7.52 9.65
C GLY A 165 1.40 -7.87 10.77
N GLY A 166 0.67 -6.90 11.33
CA GLY A 166 -0.42 -7.13 12.29
C GLY A 166 0.02 -7.64 13.67
N ARG A 167 1.31 -7.68 13.97
CA ARG A 167 1.79 -8.08 15.30
C ARG A 167 1.40 -7.03 16.33
N GLY A 168 0.82 -7.50 17.45
CA GLY A 168 0.39 -6.64 18.54
C GLY A 168 -0.90 -5.84 18.24
N MET A 169 -1.61 -6.14 17.16
CA MET A 169 -2.95 -5.60 16.93
C MET A 169 -3.97 -6.39 17.75
N GLU A 170 -4.86 -5.69 18.41
CA GLU A 170 -5.92 -6.31 19.22
C GLU A 170 -7.23 -5.52 19.10
N VAL A 171 -8.34 -6.24 19.04
CA VAL A 171 -9.69 -5.64 19.15
C VAL A 171 -10.09 -5.59 20.60
N VAL A 172 -10.32 -4.40 21.10
CA VAL A 172 -10.65 -4.14 22.51
C VAL A 172 -12.08 -3.68 22.63
N TYR A 173 -12.84 -4.34 23.50
CA TYR A 173 -14.29 -4.16 23.63
C TYR A 173 -14.71 -3.27 24.80
N ASP A 174 -13.82 -2.98 25.73
CA ASP A 174 -14.12 -2.23 26.95
C ASP A 174 -12.89 -1.52 27.53
N PRO A 175 -13.06 -0.55 28.45
CA PRO A 175 -11.97 0.23 29.03
C PRO A 175 -10.95 -0.60 29.84
N GLU A 176 -11.39 -1.69 30.47
CA GLU A 176 -10.52 -2.52 31.31
C GLU A 176 -9.50 -3.28 30.45
N ASN A 177 -9.96 -3.90 29.37
CA ASN A 177 -9.09 -4.56 28.40
C ASN A 177 -8.16 -3.56 27.71
N LEU A 178 -8.61 -2.34 27.42
CA LEU A 178 -7.75 -1.28 26.88
C LEU A 178 -6.62 -0.92 27.85
N ARG A 179 -6.93 -0.80 29.14
CA ARG A 179 -5.92 -0.55 30.18
C ARG A 179 -4.87 -1.67 30.23
N ILE A 180 -5.32 -2.91 30.26
CA ILE A 180 -4.43 -4.09 30.26
C ILE A 180 -3.52 -4.09 29.04
N TYR A 181 -4.07 -3.80 27.87
CA TYR A 181 -3.27 -3.71 26.63
C TYR A 181 -2.19 -2.62 26.74
N MET A 182 -2.57 -1.42 27.17
CA MET A 182 -1.65 -0.29 27.28
C MET A 182 -0.55 -0.52 28.34
N GLU A 183 -0.86 -1.18 29.45
CA GLU A 183 0.11 -1.55 30.49
C GLU A 183 1.10 -2.62 30.02
N ALA A 184 0.64 -3.53 29.14
CA ALA A 184 1.48 -4.58 28.55
C ALA A 184 2.31 -4.07 27.35
N ALA A 185 1.95 -2.93 26.76
CA ALA A 185 2.63 -2.38 25.58
C ALA A 185 4.00 -1.80 25.98
N GLU A 186 5.08 -2.47 25.59
CA GLU A 186 6.45 -2.01 25.83
C GLU A 186 6.86 -0.92 24.83
N GLY A 187 7.60 0.09 25.32
CA GLY A 187 8.27 1.08 24.48
C GLY A 187 7.34 2.12 23.84
N VAL A 188 6.18 2.36 24.44
CA VAL A 188 5.30 3.49 24.05
C VAL A 188 5.98 4.80 24.42
N THR A 189 6.16 5.67 23.44
CA THR A 189 6.74 7.01 23.58
C THR A 189 6.03 7.98 22.64
N PRO A 190 6.20 9.30 22.76
CA PRO A 190 5.67 10.25 21.79
C PRO A 190 6.06 9.96 20.34
N ASP A 191 7.27 9.40 20.12
CA ASP A 191 7.74 8.98 18.78
C ASP A 191 7.22 7.60 18.39
N ARG A 192 6.60 6.87 19.30
CA ARG A 192 6.06 5.52 19.13
C ARG A 192 4.72 5.35 19.85
N PRO A 193 3.69 6.10 19.43
CA PRO A 193 2.37 6.02 20.05
C PRO A 193 1.65 4.71 19.73
N ILE A 194 0.62 4.42 20.49
CA ILE A 194 -0.39 3.42 20.17
C ILE A 194 -1.45 4.08 19.29
N LEU A 195 -1.77 3.44 18.19
CA LEU A 195 -2.88 3.84 17.33
C LEU A 195 -4.17 3.19 17.83
N ILE A 196 -5.23 3.97 17.91
CA ILE A 196 -6.57 3.54 18.34
C ILE A 196 -7.53 3.90 17.22
N ASP A 197 -8.09 2.88 16.59
CA ASP A 197 -9.04 3.04 15.48
C ASP A 197 -10.40 2.49 15.89
N ARG A 198 -11.47 3.10 15.41
CA ARG A 198 -12.79 2.48 15.49
C ARG A 198 -12.76 1.15 14.74
N PHE A 199 -13.10 0.08 15.45
CA PHE A 199 -13.24 -1.23 14.82
C PHE A 199 -14.64 -1.34 14.21
N LEU A 200 -14.67 -1.58 12.89
CA LEU A 200 -15.90 -1.75 12.14
C LEU A 200 -16.38 -3.20 12.28
N ASN A 201 -17.18 -3.44 13.31
CA ASN A 201 -17.65 -4.78 13.63
C ASN A 201 -18.64 -5.27 12.55
N HIS A 202 -18.44 -6.50 12.08
CA HIS A 202 -19.23 -7.10 10.99
C HIS A 202 -19.17 -6.33 9.65
N ALA A 203 -18.16 -5.52 9.42
CA ALA A 203 -17.97 -4.89 8.14
C ALA A 203 -17.59 -5.91 7.06
N THR A 204 -18.00 -5.65 5.83
CA THR A 204 -17.48 -6.33 4.65
C THR A 204 -16.26 -5.56 4.14
N GLU A 205 -15.10 -6.19 4.14
CA GLU A 205 -13.92 -5.61 3.54
C GLU A 205 -13.91 -5.83 2.03
N CYS A 206 -13.37 -4.88 1.31
CA CYS A 206 -13.22 -4.96 -0.13
C CYS A 206 -12.07 -4.07 -0.62
N GLU A 207 -11.62 -4.33 -1.82
CA GLU A 207 -10.54 -3.60 -2.47
C GLU A 207 -10.98 -3.08 -3.84
N ALA A 208 -10.36 -2.00 -4.27
CA ALA A 208 -10.47 -1.52 -5.64
C ALA A 208 -9.11 -1.04 -6.14
N ASP A 209 -8.76 -1.46 -7.34
CA ASP A 209 -7.55 -1.01 -8.00
C ASP A 209 -7.89 0.07 -9.02
N ALA A 210 -7.00 1.06 -9.13
CA ALA A 210 -7.06 2.09 -10.14
C ALA A 210 -5.82 2.09 -11.02
N ILE A 211 -6.01 2.45 -12.28
CA ILE A 211 -4.94 2.86 -13.19
C ILE A 211 -5.13 4.34 -13.46
N SER A 212 -4.09 5.14 -13.23
CA SER A 212 -4.15 6.59 -13.40
C SER A 212 -2.98 7.13 -14.23
N ASP A 213 -3.24 8.20 -15.00
CA ASP A 213 -2.24 8.92 -15.79
C ASP A 213 -1.69 10.18 -15.11
N GLY A 214 -2.13 10.42 -13.88
CA GLY A 214 -1.83 11.60 -13.07
C GLY A 214 -2.93 12.66 -13.08
N THR A 215 -3.95 12.52 -13.93
CA THR A 215 -5.08 13.42 -14.04
C THR A 215 -6.43 12.71 -14.09
N HIS A 216 -6.46 11.53 -14.69
CA HIS A 216 -7.67 10.71 -14.83
C HIS A 216 -7.37 9.30 -14.33
N ALA A 217 -8.29 8.74 -13.57
CA ALA A 217 -8.20 7.39 -13.07
C ALA A 217 -9.35 6.51 -13.58
N PHE A 218 -9.01 5.26 -13.90
CA PHE A 218 -9.95 4.21 -14.29
C PHE A 218 -9.97 3.13 -13.23
N VAL A 219 -11.18 2.76 -12.76
CA VAL A 219 -11.40 1.72 -11.76
C VAL A 219 -12.21 0.61 -12.40
N PRO A 220 -11.60 -0.53 -12.77
CA PRO A 220 -12.28 -1.59 -13.53
C PRO A 220 -13.36 -2.29 -12.70
N ALA A 221 -13.04 -2.67 -11.47
CA ALA A 221 -13.90 -3.49 -10.64
C ALA A 221 -13.66 -3.25 -9.15
N VAL A 222 -14.51 -3.85 -8.31
CA VAL A 222 -14.37 -3.93 -6.86
C VAL A 222 -14.26 -5.40 -6.49
N MET A 223 -13.25 -5.75 -5.70
CA MET A 223 -13.02 -7.10 -5.17
C MET A 223 -13.62 -7.20 -3.77
N GLU A 224 -14.45 -8.20 -3.53
CA GLU A 224 -15.03 -8.49 -2.23
C GLU A 224 -14.19 -9.52 -1.49
N HIS A 225 -13.87 -9.27 -0.21
CA HIS A 225 -13.20 -10.25 0.64
C HIS A 225 -14.20 -11.30 1.14
N ILE A 226 -13.76 -12.57 1.20
CA ILE A 226 -14.57 -13.67 1.75
C ILE A 226 -14.41 -13.73 3.25
N GLU A 227 -13.21 -13.47 3.76
CA GLU A 227 -12.90 -13.48 5.19
C GLU A 227 -13.54 -12.28 5.89
N LEU A 228 -13.76 -12.44 7.18
CA LEU A 228 -14.30 -11.37 8.04
C LEU A 228 -13.33 -10.19 8.14
N ALA A 229 -13.88 -9.02 8.41
CA ALA A 229 -13.10 -7.81 8.64
C ALA A 229 -12.04 -8.01 9.74
N GLY A 230 -10.84 -7.46 9.51
CA GLY A 230 -9.69 -7.58 10.38
C GLY A 230 -8.71 -8.71 10.02
N VAL A 231 -9.02 -9.53 9.01
CA VAL A 231 -8.04 -10.45 8.43
C VAL A 231 -7.18 -9.67 7.44
N HIS A 232 -5.86 -9.85 7.52
CA HIS A 232 -4.93 -9.16 6.61
C HIS A 232 -5.30 -9.43 5.15
N SER A 233 -5.28 -8.40 4.32
CA SER A 233 -5.72 -8.50 2.91
C SER A 233 -4.96 -9.57 2.12
N GLY A 234 -3.66 -9.76 2.38
CA GLY A 234 -2.84 -10.80 1.76
C GLY A 234 -3.26 -12.24 2.10
N ASP A 235 -3.98 -12.43 3.21
CA ASP A 235 -4.46 -13.73 3.68
C ASP A 235 -5.94 -13.95 3.36
N SER A 236 -6.61 -12.97 2.78
CA SER A 236 -8.03 -13.04 2.42
C SER A 236 -8.21 -13.48 0.97
N ALA A 237 -9.13 -14.42 0.74
CA ALA A 237 -9.60 -14.73 -0.60
C ALA A 237 -10.55 -13.63 -1.10
N CYS A 238 -10.52 -13.34 -2.41
CA CYS A 238 -11.35 -12.30 -3.01
C CYS A 238 -12.25 -12.86 -4.11
N ILE A 239 -13.44 -12.27 -4.22
CA ILE A 239 -14.38 -12.54 -5.31
C ILE A 239 -14.39 -11.33 -6.26
N LEU A 240 -14.21 -11.59 -7.53
CA LEU A 240 -14.28 -10.60 -8.60
C LEU A 240 -15.13 -11.13 -9.76
N PRO A 241 -16.21 -10.46 -10.18
CA PRO A 241 -16.79 -9.26 -9.57
C PRO A 241 -17.39 -9.52 -8.19
N SER A 242 -17.56 -8.47 -7.39
CA SER A 242 -18.22 -8.56 -6.08
C SER A 242 -19.67 -9.08 -6.21
N VAL A 243 -20.10 -9.91 -5.25
CA VAL A 243 -21.40 -10.61 -5.28
C VAL A 243 -22.38 -10.04 -4.27
N HIS A 244 -21.92 -9.73 -3.04
CA HIS A 244 -22.78 -9.29 -1.95
C HIS A 244 -22.77 -7.76 -1.74
N ILE A 245 -21.81 -7.04 -2.36
CA ILE A 245 -21.76 -5.59 -2.28
C ILE A 245 -22.84 -4.99 -3.19
N SER A 246 -23.66 -4.08 -2.63
CA SER A 246 -24.72 -3.45 -3.41
C SER A 246 -24.17 -2.64 -4.59
N PRO A 247 -24.93 -2.51 -5.71
CA PRO A 247 -24.51 -1.68 -6.83
C PRO A 247 -24.19 -0.23 -6.46
N GLU A 248 -24.92 0.32 -5.48
CA GLU A 248 -24.70 1.68 -4.98
C GLU A 248 -23.34 1.80 -4.26
N ASN A 249 -22.98 0.81 -3.43
CA ASN A 249 -21.70 0.78 -2.76
C ASN A 249 -20.56 0.54 -3.76
N VAL A 250 -20.74 -0.32 -4.74
CA VAL A 250 -19.77 -0.51 -5.84
C VAL A 250 -19.51 0.82 -6.58
N ALA A 251 -20.58 1.55 -6.89
CA ALA A 251 -20.45 2.85 -7.54
C ALA A 251 -19.74 3.88 -6.65
N THR A 252 -20.06 3.90 -5.35
CA THR A 252 -19.41 4.77 -4.36
C THR A 252 -17.93 4.47 -4.23
N ILE A 253 -17.55 3.20 -4.12
CA ILE A 253 -16.15 2.76 -4.03
C ILE A 253 -15.37 3.18 -5.27
N LYS A 254 -15.91 2.95 -6.46
CA LYS A 254 -15.28 3.37 -7.72
C LYS A 254 -15.09 4.89 -7.78
N GLU A 255 -16.08 5.66 -7.36
CA GLU A 255 -16.01 7.12 -7.35
C GLU A 255 -14.98 7.62 -6.31
N TYR A 256 -14.94 7.05 -5.11
CA TYR A 256 -13.94 7.39 -4.09
C TYR A 256 -12.53 7.07 -4.59
N THR A 257 -12.33 5.88 -5.13
CA THR A 257 -11.03 5.45 -5.67
C THR A 257 -10.56 6.38 -6.77
N ARG A 258 -11.46 6.75 -7.70
CA ARG A 258 -11.16 7.69 -8.79
C ARG A 258 -10.75 9.07 -8.24
N LYS A 259 -11.55 9.65 -7.34
CA LYS A 259 -11.28 10.97 -6.73
C LYS A 259 -9.94 10.99 -5.99
N ILE A 260 -9.66 9.96 -5.22
CA ILE A 260 -8.40 9.85 -4.46
C ILE A 260 -7.21 9.78 -5.41
N ALA A 261 -7.26 8.90 -6.41
CA ALA A 261 -6.17 8.75 -7.38
C ALA A 261 -5.90 10.04 -8.18
N GLU A 262 -6.96 10.75 -8.57
CA GLU A 262 -6.88 12.03 -9.30
C GLU A 262 -6.34 13.15 -8.41
N GLU A 263 -6.82 13.27 -7.17
CA GLU A 263 -6.34 14.28 -6.20
C GLU A 263 -4.88 14.07 -5.83
N MET A 264 -4.45 12.82 -5.68
CA MET A 264 -3.07 12.47 -5.40
C MET A 264 -2.15 12.57 -6.62
N HIS A 265 -2.69 12.75 -7.81
CA HIS A 265 -1.94 12.71 -9.07
C HIS A 265 -1.16 11.40 -9.28
N VAL A 266 -1.76 10.27 -8.88
CA VAL A 266 -1.17 8.95 -9.04
C VAL A 266 -0.87 8.67 -10.51
N ARG A 267 0.31 8.11 -10.78
CA ARG A 267 0.73 7.66 -12.11
C ARG A 267 1.07 6.18 -12.09
N GLY A 268 0.21 5.39 -12.70
CA GLY A 268 0.32 3.93 -12.67
C GLY A 268 -0.78 3.30 -11.83
N LEU A 269 -0.43 2.35 -11.00
CA LEU A 269 -1.37 1.56 -10.20
C LEU A 269 -1.55 2.15 -8.80
N MET A 270 -2.77 2.04 -8.29
CA MET A 270 -3.12 2.33 -6.90
C MET A 270 -4.14 1.30 -6.41
N ASN A 271 -3.84 0.68 -5.28
CA ASN A 271 -4.78 -0.16 -4.56
C ASN A 271 -5.42 0.63 -3.42
N MET A 272 -6.72 0.46 -3.26
CA MET A 272 -7.50 1.05 -2.18
C MET A 272 -8.19 -0.04 -1.38
N GLN A 273 -8.11 0.06 -0.05
CA GLN A 273 -8.82 -0.83 0.86
C GLN A 273 -10.00 -0.08 1.51
N TYR A 274 -11.13 -0.77 1.55
CA TYR A 274 -12.41 -0.26 2.05
C TYR A 274 -13.05 -1.23 3.02
N ALA A 275 -13.89 -0.69 3.90
CA ALA A 275 -14.82 -1.45 4.71
C ALA A 275 -16.23 -0.88 4.57
N ILE A 276 -17.23 -1.75 4.50
CA ILE A 276 -18.64 -1.38 4.43
C ILE A 276 -19.32 -1.84 5.73
N GLU A 277 -19.79 -0.88 6.52
CA GLU A 277 -20.55 -1.13 7.73
C GLU A 277 -21.90 -0.44 7.64
N ASN A 278 -22.99 -1.17 7.84
CA ASN A 278 -24.36 -0.64 7.78
C ASN A 278 -24.66 0.17 6.49
N GLY A 279 -24.14 -0.30 5.36
CA GLY A 279 -24.32 0.35 4.05
C GLY A 279 -23.46 1.58 3.82
N LYS A 280 -22.62 2.01 4.77
CA LYS A 280 -21.69 3.12 4.64
C LYS A 280 -20.30 2.61 4.29
N VAL A 281 -19.70 3.22 3.27
CA VAL A 281 -18.35 2.91 2.79
C VAL A 281 -17.33 3.77 3.53
N TYR A 282 -16.30 3.12 4.08
CA TYR A 282 -15.16 3.76 4.73
C TYR A 282 -13.87 3.40 3.99
N VAL A 283 -13.02 4.38 3.77
CA VAL A 283 -11.65 4.16 3.30
C VAL A 283 -10.78 3.73 4.48
N LEU A 284 -10.00 2.67 4.29
CA LEU A 284 -9.04 2.19 5.29
C LEU A 284 -7.63 2.66 4.96
N GLU A 285 -7.16 2.41 3.72
CA GLU A 285 -5.83 2.83 3.28
C GLU A 285 -5.74 2.94 1.75
N ALA A 286 -4.72 3.67 1.28
CA ALA A 286 -4.33 3.76 -0.11
C ALA A 286 -2.90 3.30 -0.29
N ASN A 287 -2.65 2.49 -1.31
CA ASN A 287 -1.34 1.97 -1.67
C ASN A 287 -1.04 2.32 -3.13
N PRO A 288 -0.28 3.39 -3.44
CA PRO A 288 0.04 3.80 -4.80
C PRO A 288 1.10 2.89 -5.42
N ARG A 289 0.80 1.63 -5.52
CA ARG A 289 1.65 0.54 -6.03
C ARG A 289 0.80 -0.58 -6.61
N ALA A 290 1.46 -1.57 -7.21
CA ALA A 290 0.83 -2.80 -7.64
C ALA A 290 0.17 -3.55 -6.47
N SER A 291 -0.86 -4.30 -6.78
CA SER A 291 -1.56 -5.20 -5.88
C SER A 291 -1.95 -6.50 -6.60
N ARG A 292 -2.65 -7.37 -5.91
CA ARG A 292 -3.12 -8.65 -6.48
C ARG A 292 -4.28 -8.50 -7.46
#